data_2e67708fcc83b55315a68c6bb99e2ffb
#
_entry.id   2e67708fcc83b55315a68c6bb99e2ffb
#
_cell.length_a   1.000
_cell.length_b   1.000
_cell.length_c   1.000
_cell.angle_alpha   90.00
_cell.angle_beta   90.00
_cell.angle_gamma   90.00
#
_symmetry.space_group_name_H-M   'P 1'
#
loop_
_entity.id
_entity.type
_entity.pdbx_description
1 polymer ?
#
loop_
_entity_poly.entity_id
_entity_poly.type
_entity_poly.pdbx_seq_one_letter_code
_entity_poly.pdbx_strand_id
1 'polypeptide(L)'
;MRYLLASDLHYSLPQLDWIATQAPDFDAVVLGGDHLDVGGYVELGAQIVMISAYLGHLAEATTVIANSGNHDLSSRRDHGEKAAVWLDEIDPRVVTDGASTMVGPDLVSVCAWWEGPVTKAEVVRQLEADALRRPTDGVWMWVYHSPPDDSPTSWSGQRHYGDDVLNELIERFRPDLVLAGHVHESPFRPNGSWHDRIGDTVVLNAGRQLGQIPAHIIIDTGSRRLDWWSVEAEESIAL
;
A
#
# COMPACT_ATOMS: atom_id res chain seq x y z
N MET A 1 -14.60 9.70 2.35
CA MET A 1 -13.43 10.12 1.52
C MET A 1 -13.25 9.10 0.41
N ARG A 2 -12.64 9.50 -0.72
CA ARG A 2 -12.37 8.59 -1.85
C ARG A 2 -10.86 8.43 -2.03
N TYR A 3 -10.41 7.20 -2.09
CA TYR A 3 -9.00 6.84 -2.26
C TYR A 3 -8.81 6.02 -3.54
N LEU A 4 -7.70 6.23 -4.23
CA LEU A 4 -7.23 5.38 -5.31
C LEU A 4 -6.03 4.57 -4.79
N LEU A 5 -6.18 3.25 -4.66
CA LEU A 5 -5.12 2.33 -4.27
C LEU A 5 -4.56 1.62 -5.50
N ALA A 6 -3.26 1.69 -5.69
CA ALA A 6 -2.48 0.85 -6.59
C ALA A 6 -1.20 0.39 -5.88
N SER A 7 -0.67 -0.77 -6.24
CA SER A 7 0.58 -1.32 -5.70
C SER A 7 1.39 -1.98 -6.80
N ASP A 8 2.64 -2.34 -6.50
CA ASP A 8 3.46 -3.18 -7.38
C ASP A 8 3.66 -2.60 -8.80
N LEU A 9 3.85 -1.29 -8.87
CA LEU A 9 4.02 -0.59 -10.15
C LEU A 9 5.34 -0.93 -10.84
N HIS A 10 6.38 -1.32 -10.07
CA HIS A 10 7.68 -1.75 -10.58
C HIS A 10 8.18 -0.86 -11.72
N TYR A 11 8.31 0.45 -11.44
CA TYR A 11 8.80 1.45 -12.38
C TYR A 11 7.95 1.59 -13.65
N SER A 12 6.68 1.26 -13.63
CA SER A 12 5.78 1.43 -14.78
C SER A 12 5.36 2.89 -14.96
N LEU A 13 6.14 3.68 -15.71
CA LEU A 13 5.82 5.08 -15.96
C LEU A 13 4.45 5.29 -16.62
N PRO A 14 3.99 4.45 -17.58
CA PRO A 14 2.66 4.59 -18.14
C PRO A 14 1.53 4.44 -17.10
N GLN A 15 1.73 3.61 -16.07
CA GLN A 15 0.76 3.46 -14.99
C GLN A 15 0.79 4.68 -14.06
N LEU A 16 1.97 5.23 -13.78
CA LEU A 16 2.10 6.48 -13.04
C LEU A 16 1.48 7.67 -13.79
N ASP A 17 1.64 7.75 -15.11
CA ASP A 17 0.97 8.75 -15.95
C ASP A 17 -0.55 8.64 -15.84
N TRP A 18 -1.09 7.41 -15.88
CA TRP A 18 -2.52 7.19 -15.70
C TRP A 18 -2.97 7.62 -14.29
N ILE A 19 -2.27 7.22 -13.23
CA ILE A 19 -2.57 7.64 -11.86
C ILE A 19 -2.56 9.17 -11.75
N ALA A 20 -1.60 9.85 -12.37
CA ALA A 20 -1.53 11.31 -12.36
C ALA A 20 -2.76 11.97 -13.01
N THR A 21 -3.33 11.35 -14.05
CA THR A 21 -4.57 11.85 -14.67
C THR A 21 -5.79 11.64 -13.78
N GLN A 22 -5.77 10.63 -12.90
CA GLN A 22 -6.89 10.33 -12.00
C GLN A 22 -6.81 11.09 -10.66
N ALA A 23 -5.60 11.41 -10.20
CA ALA A 23 -5.35 11.97 -8.87
C ALA A 23 -6.27 13.13 -8.45
N PRO A 24 -6.63 14.09 -9.34
CA PRO A 24 -7.53 15.20 -8.98
C PRO A 24 -8.95 14.79 -8.56
N ASP A 25 -9.39 13.57 -8.90
CA ASP A 25 -10.73 13.07 -8.60
C ASP A 25 -10.80 12.33 -7.25
N PHE A 26 -9.67 12.25 -6.51
CA PHE A 26 -9.55 11.54 -5.25
C PHE A 26 -9.04 12.43 -4.12
N ASP A 27 -9.50 12.16 -2.90
CA ASP A 27 -9.01 12.83 -1.68
C ASP A 27 -7.59 12.37 -1.32
N ALA A 28 -7.25 11.12 -1.70
CA ALA A 28 -5.89 10.60 -1.59
C ALA A 28 -5.59 9.53 -2.65
N VAL A 29 -4.33 9.46 -3.07
CA VAL A 29 -3.73 8.36 -3.83
C VAL A 29 -2.83 7.57 -2.89
N VAL A 30 -3.05 6.25 -2.84
CA VAL A 30 -2.24 5.31 -2.04
C VAL A 30 -1.45 4.43 -2.99
N LEU A 31 -0.13 4.48 -2.87
CA LEU A 31 0.81 3.63 -3.60
C LEU A 31 1.40 2.62 -2.63
N GLY A 32 0.94 1.37 -2.75
CA GLY A 32 1.11 0.30 -1.77
C GLY A 32 2.43 -0.46 -1.88
N GLY A 33 3.56 0.23 -2.13
CA GLY A 33 4.90 -0.38 -2.18
C GLY A 33 5.29 -0.96 -3.53
N ASP A 34 6.53 -1.43 -3.63
CA ASP A 34 7.19 -1.95 -4.83
C ASP A 34 7.13 -0.95 -6.00
N HIS A 35 7.59 0.27 -5.70
CA HIS A 35 7.72 1.35 -6.67
C HIS A 35 8.83 1.08 -7.69
N LEU A 36 9.92 0.43 -7.24
CA LEU A 36 11.13 0.18 -8.01
C LEU A 36 11.11 -1.21 -8.66
N ASP A 37 11.76 -1.34 -9.80
CA ASP A 37 11.98 -2.60 -10.50
C ASP A 37 13.46 -3.03 -10.36
N VAL A 38 13.75 -3.88 -9.37
CA VAL A 38 15.11 -4.39 -9.12
C VAL A 38 15.60 -5.35 -10.21
N GLY A 39 14.71 -5.89 -11.04
CA GLY A 39 15.03 -6.76 -12.18
C GLY A 39 15.11 -6.02 -13.52
N GLY A 40 14.81 -4.73 -13.53
CA GLY A 40 14.72 -3.91 -14.74
C GLY A 40 16.10 -3.49 -15.31
N TYR A 41 16.06 -2.92 -16.50
CA TYR A 41 17.28 -2.44 -17.19
C TYR A 41 17.71 -1.04 -16.76
N VAL A 42 16.85 -0.31 -16.05
CA VAL A 42 17.14 1.05 -15.57
C VAL A 42 17.79 0.98 -14.19
N GLU A 43 18.89 1.67 -14.01
CA GLU A 43 19.62 1.75 -12.74
C GLU A 43 18.72 2.27 -11.62
N LEU A 44 18.77 1.66 -10.43
CA LEU A 44 17.90 1.98 -9.29
C LEU A 44 17.95 3.46 -8.90
N GLY A 45 19.14 4.09 -8.93
CA GLY A 45 19.27 5.51 -8.65
C GLY A 45 18.48 6.39 -9.62
N ALA A 46 18.43 6.02 -10.91
CA ALA A 46 17.64 6.73 -11.91
C ALA A 46 16.13 6.49 -11.72
N GLN A 47 15.76 5.28 -11.33
CA GLN A 47 14.36 4.98 -10.98
C GLN A 47 13.90 5.81 -9.78
N ILE A 48 14.72 5.87 -8.71
CA ILE A 48 14.42 6.66 -7.50
C ILE A 48 14.16 8.13 -7.86
N VAL A 49 15.04 8.74 -8.68
CA VAL A 49 14.88 10.14 -9.11
C VAL A 49 13.55 10.33 -9.84
N MET A 50 13.20 9.42 -10.73
CA MET A 50 11.97 9.52 -11.52
C MET A 50 10.72 9.29 -10.66
N ILE A 51 10.73 8.25 -9.83
CA ILE A 51 9.59 7.96 -8.92
C ILE A 51 9.39 9.12 -7.93
N SER A 52 10.47 9.66 -7.34
CA SER A 52 10.39 10.82 -6.45
C SER A 52 9.75 12.03 -7.14
N ALA A 53 10.08 12.27 -8.42
CA ALA A 53 9.47 13.33 -9.20
C ALA A 53 7.97 13.11 -9.44
N TYR A 54 7.55 11.86 -9.75
CA TYR A 54 6.13 11.53 -9.88
C TYR A 54 5.37 11.71 -8.56
N LEU A 55 5.92 11.23 -7.44
CA LEU A 55 5.30 11.39 -6.12
C LEU A 55 5.11 12.87 -5.76
N GLY A 56 6.15 13.70 -6.00
CA GLY A 56 6.06 15.15 -5.80
C GLY A 56 5.01 15.82 -6.70
N HIS A 57 4.93 15.41 -7.97
CA HIS A 57 3.91 15.91 -8.89
C HIS A 57 2.48 15.51 -8.49
N LEU A 58 2.27 14.26 -8.09
CA LEU A 58 0.98 13.80 -7.57
C LEU A 58 0.55 14.60 -6.34
N ALA A 59 1.50 14.93 -5.45
CA ALA A 59 1.26 15.72 -4.24
C ALA A 59 0.88 17.19 -4.51
N GLU A 60 0.93 17.64 -5.75
CA GLU A 60 0.35 18.94 -6.17
C GLU A 60 -1.17 18.89 -6.33
N ALA A 61 -1.71 17.69 -6.62
CA ALA A 61 -3.13 17.51 -6.95
C ALA A 61 -3.95 16.94 -5.79
N THR A 62 -3.35 16.08 -4.95
CA THR A 62 -4.07 15.37 -3.87
C THR A 62 -3.12 14.94 -2.77
N THR A 63 -3.65 14.39 -1.66
CA THR A 63 -2.82 13.72 -0.64
C THR A 63 -2.19 12.45 -1.25
N VAL A 64 -0.87 12.31 -1.15
CA VAL A 64 -0.15 11.12 -1.62
C VAL A 64 0.40 10.33 -0.44
N ILE A 65 0.12 9.05 -0.42
CA ILE A 65 0.57 8.10 0.59
C ILE A 65 1.36 7.00 -0.13
N ALA A 66 2.61 6.81 0.27
CA ALA A 66 3.51 5.85 -0.36
C ALA A 66 4.32 5.10 0.70
N ASN A 67 4.07 3.80 0.88
CA ASN A 67 4.90 2.97 1.74
C ASN A 67 5.94 2.19 0.94
N SER A 68 6.95 1.64 1.62
CA SER A 68 7.92 0.75 1.00
C SER A 68 7.39 -0.67 0.81
N GLY A 69 7.79 -1.29 -0.29
CA GLY A 69 7.78 -2.73 -0.49
C GLY A 69 9.19 -3.31 -0.44
N ASN A 70 9.33 -4.62 -0.66
CA ASN A 70 10.62 -5.30 -0.60
C ASN A 70 11.57 -4.90 -1.75
N HIS A 71 11.07 -4.44 -2.88
CA HIS A 71 11.87 -3.93 -3.99
C HIS A 71 12.39 -2.50 -3.76
N ASP A 72 11.84 -1.77 -2.81
CA ASP A 72 12.19 -0.37 -2.54
C ASP A 72 13.39 -0.20 -1.61
N LEU A 73 13.89 -1.30 -1.02
CA LEU A 73 14.97 -1.30 -0.03
C LEU A 73 16.32 -0.95 -0.66
N SER A 74 16.64 0.33 -0.66
CA SER A 74 17.82 0.89 -1.35
C SER A 74 19.08 0.89 -0.51
N SER A 75 18.98 0.86 0.83
CA SER A 75 20.11 1.06 1.73
C SER A 75 19.92 0.35 3.07
N ARG A 76 20.91 0.46 3.97
CA ARG A 76 20.77 -0.03 5.35
C ARG A 76 20.78 1.14 6.32
N ARG A 77 19.96 1.03 7.33
CA ARG A 77 19.98 1.95 8.48
C ARG A 77 21.12 1.60 9.44
N ASP A 78 21.44 2.46 10.39
CA ASP A 78 22.54 2.28 11.35
C ASP A 78 22.46 0.97 12.15
N HIS A 79 21.23 0.48 12.40
CA HIS A 79 20.99 -0.82 13.06
C HIS A 79 21.17 -2.03 12.13
N GLY A 80 21.52 -1.84 10.86
CA GLY A 80 21.89 -2.88 9.90
C GLY A 80 20.75 -3.46 9.06
N GLU A 81 19.49 -3.20 9.37
CA GLU A 81 18.34 -3.64 8.54
C GLU A 81 18.25 -2.80 7.27
N LYS A 82 17.81 -3.42 6.17
CA LYS A 82 17.55 -2.70 4.93
C LYS A 82 16.28 -1.84 5.07
N ALA A 83 16.27 -0.71 4.38
CA ALA A 83 15.14 0.21 4.34
C ALA A 83 15.09 0.96 3.00
N ALA A 84 13.92 1.49 2.67
CA ALA A 84 13.71 2.39 1.56
C ALA A 84 14.11 3.83 1.94
N VAL A 85 15.41 4.04 2.25
CA VAL A 85 15.93 5.32 2.77
C VAL A 85 15.63 6.49 1.83
N TRP A 86 15.50 6.23 0.53
CA TRP A 86 15.13 7.25 -0.45
C TRP A 86 13.74 7.87 -0.20
N LEU A 87 12.82 7.16 0.45
CA LEU A 87 11.51 7.70 0.83
C LEU A 87 11.60 8.79 1.93
N ASP A 88 12.68 8.80 2.71
CA ASP A 88 12.92 9.84 3.73
C ASP A 88 13.30 11.19 3.08
N GLU A 89 13.77 11.18 1.83
CA GLU A 89 14.35 12.34 1.13
C GLU A 89 13.45 12.93 0.04
N ILE A 90 12.25 12.37 -0.15
CA ILE A 90 11.31 12.85 -1.17
C ILE A 90 10.55 14.10 -0.73
N ASP A 91 9.66 14.59 -1.57
CA ASP A 91 8.83 15.76 -1.27
C ASP A 91 8.09 15.58 0.08
N PRO A 92 8.24 16.50 1.04
CA PRO A 92 7.65 16.37 2.38
C PRO A 92 6.11 16.43 2.40
N ARG A 93 5.46 16.70 1.28
CA ARG A 93 4.00 16.60 1.12
C ARG A 93 3.52 15.16 0.97
N VAL A 94 4.42 14.24 0.60
CA VAL A 94 4.13 12.81 0.48
C VAL A 94 4.23 12.16 1.87
N VAL A 95 3.20 11.43 2.26
CA VAL A 95 3.19 10.69 3.53
C VAL A 95 3.83 9.32 3.30
N THR A 96 4.92 9.05 4.02
CA THR A 96 5.74 7.85 3.80
C THR A 96 5.87 6.99 5.05
N ASP A 97 6.69 5.97 4.99
CA ASP A 97 7.01 5.01 6.03
C ASP A 97 7.14 5.63 7.43
N GLY A 98 6.49 5.03 8.41
CA GLY A 98 6.52 5.46 9.81
C GLY A 98 5.63 6.69 10.11
N ALA A 99 5.06 7.33 9.10
CA ALA A 99 4.14 8.45 9.29
C ALA A 99 2.69 7.98 9.42
N SER A 100 1.86 8.83 10.04
CA SER A 100 0.41 8.65 10.10
C SER A 100 -0.28 9.96 9.82
N THR A 101 -1.34 9.94 9.01
CA THR A 101 -2.04 11.15 8.57
C THR A 101 -3.55 11.00 8.67
N MET A 102 -4.23 12.15 8.77
CA MET A 102 -5.69 12.21 8.64
C MET A 102 -6.04 12.63 7.21
N VAL A 103 -6.93 11.88 6.56
CA VAL A 103 -7.59 12.28 5.31
C VAL A 103 -9.07 12.46 5.60
N GLY A 104 -9.48 13.70 5.82
CA GLY A 104 -10.79 13.98 6.39
C GLY A 104 -10.95 13.32 7.78
N PRO A 105 -11.98 12.48 7.99
CA PRO A 105 -12.18 11.78 9.26
C PRO A 105 -11.32 10.49 9.40
N ASP A 106 -10.70 10.02 8.33
CA ASP A 106 -10.02 8.74 8.27
C ASP A 106 -8.57 8.85 8.73
N LEU A 107 -8.10 7.92 9.57
CA LEU A 107 -6.71 7.81 9.98
C LEU A 107 -6.00 6.78 9.10
N VAL A 108 -4.86 7.15 8.53
CA VAL A 108 -4.01 6.25 7.72
C VAL A 108 -2.64 6.11 8.38
N SER A 109 -2.27 4.89 8.76
CA SER A 109 -0.95 4.53 9.26
C SER A 109 -0.12 3.93 8.12
N VAL A 110 1.02 4.56 7.80
CA VAL A 110 1.90 4.13 6.70
C VAL A 110 3.03 3.30 7.29
N CYS A 111 2.92 1.98 7.16
CA CYS A 111 3.82 1.03 7.79
C CYS A 111 4.99 0.71 6.85
N ALA A 112 6.22 0.88 7.34
CA ALA A 112 7.41 0.49 6.61
C ALA A 112 7.47 -1.02 6.39
N TRP A 113 8.01 -1.45 5.26
CA TRP A 113 8.44 -2.85 5.10
C TRP A 113 9.50 -3.20 6.14
N TRP A 114 9.30 -4.27 6.90
CA TRP A 114 10.27 -4.71 7.89
C TRP A 114 11.11 -5.91 7.41
N GLU A 115 12.43 -5.71 7.38
CA GLU A 115 13.40 -6.76 7.11
C GLU A 115 13.85 -7.50 8.39
N GLY A 116 13.57 -6.89 9.56
CA GLY A 116 14.04 -7.43 10.81
C GLY A 116 13.31 -6.87 12.04
N PRO A 117 13.80 -7.25 13.24
CA PRO A 117 13.07 -6.98 14.48
C PRO A 117 13.04 -5.49 14.87
N VAL A 118 13.97 -4.66 14.41
CA VAL A 118 14.02 -3.24 14.80
C VAL A 118 12.91 -2.49 14.07
N THR A 119 12.88 -2.56 12.73
CA THR A 119 11.84 -1.91 11.92
C THR A 119 10.45 -2.43 12.29
N LYS A 120 10.31 -3.75 12.53
CA LYS A 120 9.06 -4.33 13.02
C LYS A 120 8.60 -3.71 14.33
N ALA A 121 9.52 -3.57 15.30
CA ALA A 121 9.18 -2.95 16.58
C ALA A 121 8.84 -1.46 16.45
N GLU A 122 9.39 -0.75 15.45
CA GLU A 122 9.03 0.64 15.14
C GLU A 122 7.59 0.73 14.61
N VAL A 123 7.22 -0.14 13.68
CA VAL A 123 5.84 -0.22 13.17
C VAL A 123 4.87 -0.57 14.30
N VAL A 124 5.18 -1.53 15.17
CA VAL A 124 4.33 -1.86 16.31
C VAL A 124 4.12 -0.65 17.23
N ARG A 125 5.19 0.11 17.54
CA ARG A 125 5.06 1.34 18.35
C ARG A 125 4.21 2.42 17.66
N GLN A 126 4.34 2.56 16.33
CA GLN A 126 3.48 3.45 15.54
C GLN A 126 2.01 3.06 15.70
N LEU A 127 1.68 1.77 15.47
CA LEU A 127 0.32 1.27 15.57
C LEU A 127 -0.26 1.38 16.99
N GLU A 128 0.57 1.19 18.03
CA GLU A 128 0.18 1.43 19.44
C GLU A 128 -0.22 2.89 19.68
N ALA A 129 0.55 3.84 19.13
CA ALA A 129 0.25 5.26 19.25
C ALA A 129 -1.01 5.64 18.46
N ASP A 130 -1.18 5.10 17.25
CA ASP A 130 -2.32 5.38 16.39
C ASP A 130 -3.62 4.76 16.93
N ALA A 131 -3.55 3.61 17.58
CA ALA A 131 -4.70 3.00 18.25
C ALA A 131 -5.35 3.93 19.30
N LEU A 132 -4.55 4.77 19.97
CA LEU A 132 -5.02 5.78 20.91
C LEU A 132 -5.71 6.97 20.23
N ARG A 133 -5.52 7.12 18.91
CA ARG A 133 -6.05 8.20 18.08
C ARG A 133 -7.11 7.70 17.09
N ARG A 134 -7.53 6.42 17.24
CA ARG A 134 -8.52 5.82 16.33
C ARG A 134 -9.75 6.70 16.20
N PRO A 135 -10.17 7.06 14.97
CA PRO A 135 -11.32 7.93 14.77
C PRO A 135 -12.63 7.24 15.19
N THR A 136 -13.59 8.02 15.70
CA THR A 136 -14.94 7.55 16.04
C THR A 136 -15.89 7.58 14.84
N ASP A 137 -15.70 8.52 13.92
CA ASP A 137 -16.60 8.78 12.79
C ASP A 137 -15.94 8.50 11.43
N GLY A 138 -14.70 7.99 11.43
CA GLY A 138 -13.93 7.60 10.26
C GLY A 138 -13.47 6.16 10.33
N VAL A 139 -12.63 5.76 9.38
CA VAL A 139 -11.97 4.46 9.36
C VAL A 139 -10.51 4.58 9.74
N TRP A 140 -9.95 3.55 10.35
CA TRP A 140 -8.52 3.41 10.55
C TRP A 140 -7.96 2.44 9.52
N MET A 141 -7.09 2.93 8.64
CA MET A 141 -6.45 2.17 7.57
C MET A 141 -4.97 2.01 7.83
N TRP A 142 -4.45 0.81 7.54
CA TRP A 142 -3.01 0.56 7.46
C TRP A 142 -2.60 0.39 6.01
N VAL A 143 -1.48 0.98 5.63
CA VAL A 143 -0.81 0.70 4.37
C VAL A 143 0.44 -0.08 4.71
N TYR A 144 0.44 -1.38 4.39
CA TYR A 144 1.58 -2.27 4.58
C TYR A 144 1.68 -3.24 3.40
N HIS A 145 2.83 -3.29 2.77
CA HIS A 145 2.98 -3.92 1.46
C HIS A 145 2.66 -5.42 1.43
N SER A 146 3.11 -6.21 2.44
CA SER A 146 2.77 -7.63 2.51
C SER A 146 1.32 -7.84 2.96
N PRO A 147 0.55 -8.74 2.32
CA PRO A 147 -0.74 -9.17 2.87
C PRO A 147 -0.53 -10.12 4.08
N PRO A 148 -1.56 -10.37 4.90
CA PRO A 148 -1.49 -11.36 5.97
C PRO A 148 -1.32 -12.78 5.39
N ASP A 149 -0.60 -13.64 6.13
CA ASP A 149 -0.42 -15.04 5.71
C ASP A 149 -1.73 -15.84 5.79
N ASP A 150 -1.80 -16.94 5.03
CA ASP A 150 -2.99 -17.78 4.89
C ASP A 150 -4.25 -17.07 4.37
N SER A 151 -4.15 -15.81 3.96
CA SER A 151 -5.22 -15.05 3.32
C SER A 151 -5.30 -15.34 1.82
N PRO A 152 -6.48 -15.36 1.19
CA PRO A 152 -6.62 -15.37 -0.26
C PRO A 152 -5.85 -14.23 -0.95
N THR A 153 -5.64 -13.10 -0.28
CA THR A 153 -4.87 -11.96 -0.80
C THR A 153 -3.36 -12.22 -0.86
N SER A 154 -2.86 -13.24 -0.16
CA SER A 154 -1.46 -13.70 -0.17
C SER A 154 -1.21 -14.89 -1.10
N TRP A 155 -2.24 -15.42 -1.78
CA TRP A 155 -2.16 -16.63 -2.59
C TRP A 155 -1.56 -16.38 -3.97
N SER A 156 -0.44 -17.01 -4.28
CA SER A 156 0.25 -16.87 -5.58
C SER A 156 -0.22 -17.87 -6.66
N GLY A 157 -1.17 -18.75 -6.32
CA GLY A 157 -1.54 -19.90 -7.17
C GLY A 157 -0.76 -21.18 -6.83
N GLN A 158 0.26 -21.10 -5.98
CA GLN A 158 1.07 -22.23 -5.53
C GLN A 158 1.24 -22.29 -4.01
N ARG A 159 1.46 -21.14 -3.37
CA ARG A 159 1.62 -21.00 -1.93
C ARG A 159 1.25 -19.58 -1.49
N HIS A 160 1.05 -19.39 -0.21
CA HIS A 160 0.92 -18.08 0.39
C HIS A 160 2.29 -17.38 0.51
N TYR A 161 2.30 -16.06 0.32
CA TYR A 161 3.45 -15.17 0.50
C TYR A 161 3.02 -13.99 1.38
N GLY A 162 2.38 -14.31 2.50
CA GLY A 162 1.93 -13.33 3.46
C GLY A 162 2.88 -13.18 4.64
N ASP A 163 2.48 -12.33 5.56
CA ASP A 163 3.19 -12.05 6.81
C ASP A 163 2.34 -12.53 7.99
N ASP A 164 2.85 -13.51 8.76
CA ASP A 164 2.19 -14.10 9.92
C ASP A 164 2.08 -13.10 11.08
N VAL A 165 3.06 -12.21 11.23
CA VAL A 165 3.04 -11.16 12.26
C VAL A 165 1.93 -10.15 11.97
N LEU A 166 1.64 -9.88 10.69
CA LEU A 166 0.54 -9.00 10.33
C LEU A 166 -0.82 -9.56 10.80
N ASN A 167 -1.00 -10.89 10.76
CA ASN A 167 -2.20 -11.54 11.31
C ASN A 167 -2.36 -11.23 12.81
N GLU A 168 -1.28 -11.40 13.59
CA GLU A 168 -1.28 -11.09 15.03
C GLU A 168 -1.60 -9.61 15.30
N LEU A 169 -1.06 -8.70 14.48
CA LEU A 169 -1.30 -7.27 14.63
C LEU A 169 -2.75 -6.89 14.27
N ILE A 170 -3.31 -7.49 13.22
CA ILE A 170 -4.71 -7.29 12.84
C ILE A 170 -5.65 -7.76 13.97
N GLU A 171 -5.42 -8.93 14.54
CA GLU A 171 -6.21 -9.44 15.67
C GLU A 171 -6.10 -8.53 16.91
N ARG A 172 -4.90 -8.00 17.17
CA ARG A 172 -4.62 -7.14 18.33
C ARG A 172 -5.25 -5.76 18.22
N PHE A 173 -5.09 -5.09 17.06
CA PHE A 173 -5.44 -3.68 16.88
C PHE A 173 -6.76 -3.45 16.13
N ARG A 174 -7.17 -4.42 15.32
CA ARG A 174 -8.43 -4.41 14.55
C ARG A 174 -8.63 -3.14 13.73
N PRO A 175 -7.72 -2.80 12.78
CA PRO A 175 -7.99 -1.71 11.85
C PRO A 175 -9.25 -2.02 11.04
N ASP A 176 -9.85 -1.02 10.43
CA ASP A 176 -10.99 -1.22 9.54
C ASP A 176 -10.54 -1.76 8.18
N LEU A 177 -9.37 -1.27 7.69
CA LEU A 177 -8.77 -1.66 6.42
C LEU A 177 -7.26 -1.93 6.55
N VAL A 178 -6.77 -2.92 5.81
CA VAL A 178 -5.35 -3.13 5.51
C VAL A 178 -5.19 -3.10 3.99
N LEU A 179 -4.34 -2.18 3.50
CA LEU A 179 -4.05 -1.96 2.10
C LEU A 179 -2.69 -2.58 1.80
N ALA A 180 -2.68 -3.64 0.99
CA ALA A 180 -1.50 -4.42 0.68
C ALA A 180 -1.23 -4.51 -0.84
N GLY A 181 -0.13 -5.16 -1.20
CA GLY A 181 0.32 -5.52 -2.54
C GLY A 181 1.09 -6.84 -2.50
N HIS A 182 2.35 -6.84 -3.00
CA HIS A 182 3.33 -7.91 -2.90
C HIS A 182 2.98 -9.18 -3.68
N VAL A 183 1.78 -9.69 -3.57
CA VAL A 183 1.36 -10.91 -4.27
C VAL A 183 0.56 -10.51 -5.50
N HIS A 184 1.30 -10.36 -6.61
CA HIS A 184 0.81 -9.82 -7.88
C HIS A 184 -0.39 -10.57 -8.44
N GLU A 185 -0.38 -11.89 -8.27
CA GLU A 185 -1.31 -12.80 -8.94
C GLU A 185 -2.56 -13.11 -8.12
N SER A 186 -2.61 -12.75 -6.85
CA SER A 186 -3.68 -13.19 -5.95
C SER A 186 -5.10 -12.89 -6.47
N PRO A 187 -5.41 -11.73 -7.06
CA PRO A 187 -6.74 -11.47 -7.63
C PRO A 187 -7.06 -12.31 -8.87
N PHE A 188 -6.03 -12.82 -9.55
CA PHE A 188 -6.16 -13.47 -10.88
C PHE A 188 -6.04 -14.99 -10.83
N ARG A 189 -5.87 -15.59 -9.63
CA ARG A 189 -5.69 -17.03 -9.47
C ARG A 189 -6.89 -17.70 -8.82
N PRO A 190 -7.24 -18.94 -9.20
CA PRO A 190 -8.21 -19.72 -8.45
C PRO A 190 -7.77 -19.82 -6.98
N ASN A 191 -8.70 -19.63 -6.06
CA ASN A 191 -8.51 -19.55 -4.59
C ASN A 191 -7.74 -18.31 -4.09
N GLY A 192 -7.34 -17.40 -4.96
CA GLY A 192 -6.88 -16.08 -4.60
C GLY A 192 -8.02 -15.05 -4.66
N SER A 193 -7.78 -13.87 -4.14
CA SER A 193 -8.75 -12.77 -4.14
C SER A 193 -8.05 -11.41 -4.02
N TRP A 194 -8.72 -10.36 -4.49
CA TRP A 194 -8.30 -8.98 -4.25
C TRP A 194 -8.69 -8.48 -2.85
N HIS A 195 -9.54 -9.20 -2.13
CA HIS A 195 -9.94 -8.88 -0.77
C HIS A 195 -10.06 -10.13 0.11
N ASP A 196 -9.97 -9.91 1.41
CA ASP A 196 -10.26 -10.87 2.46
C ASP A 196 -10.87 -10.17 3.67
N ARG A 197 -11.38 -10.93 4.63
CA ARG A 197 -11.93 -10.40 5.87
C ARG A 197 -11.42 -11.21 7.07
N ILE A 198 -10.63 -10.55 7.92
CA ILE A 198 -10.11 -11.10 9.17
C ILE A 198 -10.84 -10.43 10.34
N GLY A 199 -11.79 -11.15 10.94
CA GLY A 199 -12.73 -10.53 11.89
C GLY A 199 -13.53 -9.42 11.21
N ASP A 200 -13.42 -8.19 11.72
CA ASP A 200 -14.07 -7.01 11.15
C ASP A 200 -13.16 -6.25 10.17
N THR A 201 -11.88 -6.60 10.10
CA THR A 201 -10.89 -5.96 9.22
C THR A 201 -11.04 -6.46 7.78
N VAL A 202 -11.11 -5.54 6.81
CA VAL A 202 -11.02 -5.87 5.39
C VAL A 202 -9.58 -5.69 4.92
N VAL A 203 -9.01 -6.73 4.31
CA VAL A 203 -7.69 -6.72 3.69
C VAL A 203 -7.86 -6.58 2.19
N LEU A 204 -7.07 -5.71 1.55
CA LEU A 204 -7.14 -5.41 0.13
C LEU A 204 -5.77 -5.61 -0.53
N ASN A 205 -5.75 -6.25 -1.69
CA ASN A 205 -4.59 -6.36 -2.57
C ASN A 205 -5.07 -6.19 -4.02
N ALA A 206 -4.71 -5.08 -4.66
CA ALA A 206 -5.14 -4.81 -6.03
C ALA A 206 -4.56 -5.81 -7.05
N GLY A 207 -3.46 -6.46 -6.71
CA GLY A 207 -2.67 -7.26 -7.64
C GLY A 207 -1.92 -6.39 -8.65
N ARG A 208 -1.20 -7.06 -9.56
CA ARG A 208 -0.43 -6.39 -10.60
C ARG A 208 -0.83 -6.87 -11.99
N GLN A 209 -1.10 -5.94 -12.88
CA GLN A 209 -1.28 -6.22 -14.31
C GLN A 209 -0.32 -5.39 -15.16
N LEU A 210 -0.02 -5.86 -16.36
CA LEU A 210 0.73 -5.11 -17.34
C LEU A 210 -0.18 -4.17 -18.12
N GLY A 211 0.40 -3.12 -18.72
CA GLY A 211 -0.33 -2.15 -19.54
C GLY A 211 -0.27 -0.74 -18.96
N GLN A 212 -1.09 0.15 -19.52
CA GLN A 212 -1.09 1.56 -19.15
C GLN A 212 -1.91 1.84 -17.88
N ILE A 213 -2.95 1.04 -17.64
CA ILE A 213 -3.81 1.18 -16.46
C ILE A 213 -3.43 0.09 -15.46
N PRO A 214 -3.07 0.42 -14.23
CA PRO A 214 -2.81 -0.58 -13.20
C PRO A 214 -4.10 -1.27 -12.75
N ALA A 215 -4.01 -2.50 -12.25
CA ALA A 215 -5.05 -3.01 -11.37
C ALA A 215 -5.13 -2.08 -10.16
N HIS A 216 -6.33 -1.69 -9.75
CA HIS A 216 -6.50 -0.70 -8.70
C HIS A 216 -7.80 -0.90 -7.93
N ILE A 217 -7.87 -0.30 -6.75
CA ILE A 217 -9.07 -0.31 -5.93
C ILE A 217 -9.47 1.13 -5.63
N ILE A 218 -10.74 1.43 -5.83
CA ILE A 218 -11.36 2.67 -5.35
C ILE A 218 -12.00 2.37 -4.00
N ILE A 219 -11.57 3.10 -2.98
CA ILE A 219 -12.11 2.99 -1.62
C ILE A 219 -12.96 4.24 -1.36
N ASP A 220 -14.25 4.08 -1.15
CA ASP A 220 -15.13 5.17 -0.73
C ASP A 220 -15.63 4.89 0.70
N THR A 221 -14.99 5.55 1.68
CA THR A 221 -15.35 5.39 3.09
C THR A 221 -16.68 6.04 3.44
N GLY A 222 -17.10 7.06 2.68
CA GLY A 222 -18.37 7.75 2.88
C GLY A 222 -19.56 6.88 2.48
N SER A 223 -19.50 6.23 1.32
CA SER A 223 -20.54 5.29 0.87
C SER A 223 -20.31 3.86 1.37
N ARG A 224 -19.19 3.58 2.06
CA ARG A 224 -18.75 2.27 2.53
C ARG A 224 -18.69 1.25 1.39
N ARG A 225 -18.04 1.61 0.29
CA ARG A 225 -17.94 0.79 -0.91
C ARG A 225 -16.47 0.67 -1.33
N LEU A 226 -16.12 -0.53 -1.79
CA LEU A 226 -14.82 -0.90 -2.33
C LEU A 226 -15.03 -1.45 -3.73
N ASP A 227 -14.39 -0.84 -4.73
CA ASP A 227 -14.48 -1.21 -6.14
C ASP A 227 -13.10 -1.59 -6.65
N TRP A 228 -12.91 -2.85 -7.01
CA TRP A 228 -11.71 -3.34 -7.66
C TRP A 228 -11.89 -3.36 -9.17
N TRP A 229 -10.86 -2.93 -9.88
CA TRP A 229 -10.81 -2.93 -11.33
C TRP A 229 -9.53 -3.57 -11.86
N SER A 230 -9.69 -4.39 -12.89
CA SER A 230 -8.61 -4.91 -13.71
C SER A 230 -9.08 -5.02 -15.16
N VAL A 231 -8.16 -5.35 -16.08
CA VAL A 231 -8.55 -5.64 -17.49
C VAL A 231 -9.38 -6.91 -17.63
N GLU A 232 -9.41 -7.77 -16.62
CA GLU A 232 -10.15 -9.03 -16.64
C GLU A 232 -11.54 -8.92 -16.01
N ALA A 233 -11.73 -8.06 -15.00
CA ALA A 233 -12.98 -7.94 -14.26
C ALA A 233 -13.10 -6.61 -13.50
N GLU A 234 -14.35 -6.30 -13.16
CA GLU A 234 -14.73 -5.28 -12.18
C GLU A 234 -15.58 -5.93 -11.10
N GLU A 235 -15.23 -5.69 -9.85
CA GLU A 235 -15.95 -6.24 -8.70
C GLU A 235 -16.14 -5.18 -7.63
N SER A 236 -17.23 -5.31 -6.85
CA SER A 236 -17.57 -4.38 -5.78
C SER A 236 -18.02 -5.12 -4.54
N ILE A 237 -17.58 -4.64 -3.38
CA ILE A 237 -18.04 -5.13 -2.08
C ILE A 237 -18.38 -3.97 -1.15
N ALA A 238 -19.11 -4.25 -0.08
CA ALA A 238 -19.30 -3.32 1.03
C ALA A 238 -18.12 -3.39 2.01
N LEU A 239 -17.71 -2.21 2.53
CA LEU A 239 -16.78 -2.07 3.63
C LEU A 239 -17.42 -2.49 4.96
#